data_1fe0aead84e7694a9ac7448a3e09c34c
#
_entry.id   1fe0aead84e7694a9ac7448a3e09c34c
#
_cell.length_a   1.000
_cell.length_b   1.000
_cell.length_c   1.000
_cell.angle_alpha   90.00
_cell.angle_beta   90.00
_cell.angle_gamma   90.00
#
_symmetry.space_group_name_H-M   'P 1'
#
loop_
_entity.id
_entity.type
_entity.pdbx_description
1 polymer ?
#
loop_
_entity_poly.entity_id
_entity_poly.type
_entity_poly.pdbx_seq_one_letter_code
_entity_poly.pdbx_strand_id
1 'polypeptide(L)'
;MKEFDLDVPNISIIKGFRNGIKSVSSNIKSIFKNITILTAITALAVMVTAGGNIGVVKVDYINYMPYHEISTLYLAKYIIGTATTLLLFVIWRGKAFLLLANNGKTTDSSIPKHVKTNDVLYSALRMLQFCLLAFIIFGIIASILIYLSVTLNAWLWIATAAYLLFVSVPLYISCYEYMLTDNNFRHALKIGFQAVKEQWGRIFLRLLIVNTVSTLLILIFALPAASLIMSIYDNATAVTMSGASATPSFIYILEYAAIFISSALTLLTVFASMSILQIFFNDVNKYSQHLSAIKTENI
;
A
#
# COMPACT_ATOMS: atom_id res chain seq x y z
N MET A 1 23.79 41.90 5.55
CA MET A 1 23.02 40.77 5.03
C MET A 1 23.98 39.60 4.96
N LYS A 2 23.98 38.69 5.96
CA LYS A 2 24.74 37.45 5.89
C LYS A 2 23.88 36.50 5.04
N GLU A 3 24.37 36.14 3.85
CA GLU A 3 23.84 34.98 3.12
C GLU A 3 23.98 33.78 4.04
N PHE A 4 22.87 33.37 4.61
CA PHE A 4 22.78 32.06 5.23
C PHE A 4 22.70 31.06 4.07
N ASP A 5 23.86 30.53 3.69
CA ASP A 5 23.93 29.27 2.96
C ASP A 5 23.26 28.20 3.83
N LEU A 6 21.94 28.10 3.67
CA LEU A 6 21.18 26.96 4.14
C LEU A 6 21.66 25.79 3.29
N ASP A 7 22.72 25.11 3.77
CA ASP A 7 23.04 23.76 3.34
C ASP A 7 21.83 22.87 3.63
N VAL A 8 20.82 23.02 2.79
CA VAL A 8 19.75 22.02 2.68
C VAL A 8 20.50 20.71 2.39
N PRO A 9 20.48 19.73 3.28
CA PRO A 9 21.22 18.52 3.04
C PRO A 9 20.68 17.94 1.73
N ASN A 10 21.48 18.12 0.68
CA ASN A 10 21.18 17.65 -0.66
C ASN A 10 21.36 16.13 -0.63
N ILE A 11 20.49 15.45 0.18
CA ILE A 11 20.51 14.01 0.28
C ILE A 11 20.10 13.52 -1.09
N SER A 12 21.10 13.17 -1.89
CA SER A 12 20.91 12.52 -3.17
C SER A 12 19.86 11.42 -2.99
N ILE A 13 18.88 11.34 -3.89
CA ILE A 13 17.86 10.29 -3.90
C ILE A 13 18.51 8.93 -3.71
N ILE A 14 19.66 8.69 -4.36
CA ILE A 14 20.46 7.48 -4.25
C ILE A 14 20.97 7.25 -2.81
N LYS A 15 21.42 8.31 -2.13
CA LYS A 15 21.91 8.21 -0.74
C LYS A 15 20.78 7.93 0.23
N GLY A 16 19.61 8.54 0.04
CA GLY A 16 18.40 8.24 0.80
C GLY A 16 17.92 6.80 0.60
N PHE A 17 17.92 6.32 -0.65
CA PHE A 17 17.60 4.94 -1.00
C PHE A 17 18.58 3.95 -0.37
N ARG A 18 19.88 4.20 -0.49
CA ARG A 18 20.94 3.38 0.11
C ARG A 18 20.84 3.33 1.64
N ASN A 19 20.56 4.45 2.29
CA ASN A 19 20.37 4.52 3.74
C ASN A 19 19.11 3.78 4.17
N GLY A 20 18.01 3.88 3.39
CA GLY A 20 16.78 3.12 3.60
C GLY A 20 17.02 1.61 3.55
N ILE A 21 17.66 1.14 2.49
CA ILE A 21 18.02 -0.28 2.35
C ILE A 21 18.95 -0.73 3.49
N LYS A 22 19.95 0.07 3.83
CA LYS A 22 20.89 -0.25 4.92
C LYS A 22 20.20 -0.33 6.28
N SER A 23 19.27 0.58 6.57
CA SER A 23 18.48 0.56 7.81
C SER A 23 17.56 -0.66 7.88
N VAL A 24 16.90 -1.02 6.77
CA VAL A 24 16.10 -2.25 6.69
C VAL A 24 16.97 -3.48 6.86
N SER A 25 18.13 -3.55 6.18
CA SER A 25 19.01 -4.73 6.24
C SER A 25 19.65 -4.92 7.62
N SER A 26 20.02 -3.85 8.31
CA SER A 26 20.61 -3.92 9.66
C SER A 26 19.61 -4.40 10.71
N ASN A 27 18.33 -4.07 10.56
CA ASN A 27 17.27 -4.41 11.51
C ASN A 27 16.39 -5.58 11.02
N ILE A 28 16.72 -6.20 9.90
CA ILE A 28 15.85 -7.17 9.20
C ILE A 28 15.44 -8.34 10.10
N LYS A 29 16.33 -8.86 10.92
CA LYS A 29 16.04 -9.99 11.83
C LYS A 29 14.96 -9.61 12.87
N SER A 30 15.09 -8.43 13.50
CA SER A 30 14.14 -7.96 14.51
C SER A 30 12.79 -7.64 13.90
N ILE A 31 12.80 -6.95 12.77
CA ILE A 31 11.60 -6.56 12.02
C ILE A 31 10.88 -7.81 11.52
N PHE A 32 11.61 -8.73 10.91
CA PHE A 32 11.07 -10.00 10.41
C PHE A 32 10.39 -10.79 11.52
N LYS A 33 11.04 -10.98 12.67
CA LYS A 33 10.46 -11.69 13.80
C LYS A 33 9.12 -11.12 14.25
N ASN A 34 8.98 -9.79 14.21
CA ASN A 34 7.78 -9.11 14.71
C ASN A 34 6.63 -9.04 13.72
N ILE A 35 6.90 -9.07 12.40
CA ILE A 35 5.87 -8.90 11.37
C ILE A 35 5.52 -10.20 10.63
N THR A 36 6.42 -11.21 10.63
CA THR A 36 6.29 -12.43 9.83
C THR A 36 5.00 -13.19 10.11
N ILE A 37 4.63 -13.36 11.37
CA ILE A 37 3.41 -14.10 11.73
C ILE A 37 2.18 -13.40 11.13
N LEU A 38 2.09 -12.08 11.28
CA LEU A 38 0.95 -11.32 10.76
C LEU A 38 0.96 -11.27 9.23
N THR A 39 2.15 -11.23 8.62
CA THR A 39 2.30 -11.36 7.15
C THR A 39 1.80 -12.72 6.67
N ALA A 40 2.18 -13.80 7.35
CA ALA A 40 1.72 -15.16 7.02
C ALA A 40 0.20 -15.30 7.16
N ILE A 41 -0.38 -14.78 8.25
CA ILE A 41 -1.84 -14.81 8.47
C ILE A 41 -2.57 -14.01 7.38
N THR A 42 -2.07 -12.82 7.04
CA THR A 42 -2.68 -11.99 5.97
C THR A 42 -2.55 -12.66 4.61
N ALA A 43 -1.39 -13.23 4.28
CA ALA A 43 -1.19 -13.98 3.04
C ALA A 43 -2.07 -15.23 2.97
N LEU A 44 -2.27 -15.94 4.09
CA LEU A 44 -3.21 -17.04 4.19
C LEU A 44 -4.65 -16.59 3.90
N ALA A 45 -5.08 -15.46 4.45
CA ALA A 45 -6.40 -14.92 4.18
C ALA A 45 -6.59 -14.56 2.69
N VAL A 46 -5.57 -13.96 2.05
CA VAL A 46 -5.58 -13.71 0.60
C VAL A 46 -5.69 -15.02 -0.17
N MET A 47 -4.90 -16.02 0.19
CA MET A 47 -4.90 -17.33 -0.44
C MET A 47 -6.29 -18.01 -0.36
N VAL A 48 -6.90 -18.02 0.83
CA VAL A 48 -8.25 -18.59 1.01
C VAL A 48 -9.32 -17.82 0.26
N THR A 49 -9.17 -16.49 0.15
CA THR A 49 -10.13 -15.62 -0.56
C THR A 49 -10.01 -15.77 -2.06
N ALA A 50 -8.78 -15.73 -2.60
CA ALA A 50 -8.52 -15.73 -4.03
C ALA A 50 -8.44 -17.15 -4.64
N GLY A 51 -7.95 -18.14 -3.89
CA GLY A 51 -7.78 -19.50 -4.39
C GLY A 51 -9.10 -20.23 -4.59
N GLY A 52 -9.17 -21.05 -5.62
CA GLY A 52 -10.36 -21.85 -5.96
C GLY A 52 -11.59 -21.03 -6.37
N ASN A 53 -11.42 -19.76 -6.71
CA ASN A 53 -12.52 -18.87 -7.10
C ASN A 53 -12.96 -19.03 -8.57
N ILE A 54 -12.54 -20.11 -9.21
CA ILE A 54 -13.04 -20.43 -10.55
C ILE A 54 -14.42 -21.02 -10.35
N GLY A 55 -15.46 -20.20 -10.59
CA GLY A 55 -16.84 -20.67 -10.62
C GLY A 55 -17.02 -21.78 -11.65
N VAL A 56 -18.18 -22.41 -11.63
CA VAL A 56 -18.52 -23.41 -12.67
C VAL A 56 -18.56 -22.70 -14.00
N VAL A 57 -17.67 -23.08 -14.92
CA VAL A 57 -17.70 -22.62 -16.30
C VAL A 57 -18.84 -23.35 -17.00
N LYS A 58 -19.83 -22.61 -17.47
CA LYS A 58 -20.92 -23.12 -18.30
C LYS A 58 -20.80 -22.54 -19.71
N VAL A 59 -21.30 -23.27 -20.68
CA VAL A 59 -21.38 -22.78 -22.07
C VAL A 59 -22.79 -22.25 -22.32
N ASP A 60 -22.85 -21.02 -22.79
CA ASP A 60 -24.09 -20.50 -23.39
C ASP A 60 -24.30 -21.17 -24.77
N TYR A 61 -25.26 -22.10 -24.85
CA TYR A 61 -25.54 -22.84 -26.07
C TYR A 61 -26.09 -21.97 -27.22
N ILE A 62 -26.53 -20.74 -26.91
CA ILE A 62 -27.04 -19.81 -27.92
C ILE A 62 -25.88 -19.10 -28.61
N ASN A 63 -24.89 -18.65 -27.84
CA ASN A 63 -23.77 -17.86 -28.34
C ASN A 63 -22.46 -18.64 -28.41
N TYR A 64 -22.44 -19.90 -27.97
CA TYR A 64 -21.25 -20.74 -27.84
C TYR A 64 -20.11 -20.10 -27.03
N MET A 65 -20.47 -19.19 -26.11
CA MET A 65 -19.49 -18.50 -25.26
C MET A 65 -19.47 -19.10 -23.84
N PRO A 66 -18.28 -19.39 -23.30
CA PRO A 66 -18.17 -19.79 -21.92
C PRO A 66 -18.53 -18.63 -20.99
N TYR A 67 -19.32 -18.90 -19.96
CA TYR A 67 -19.62 -17.93 -18.92
C TYR A 67 -19.45 -18.55 -17.53
N HIS A 68 -19.17 -17.70 -16.56
CA HIS A 68 -19.06 -18.13 -15.17
C HIS A 68 -20.39 -18.01 -14.45
N GLU A 69 -20.85 -19.12 -13.90
CA GLU A 69 -21.95 -19.10 -12.95
C GLU A 69 -21.36 -18.93 -11.54
N ILE A 70 -21.58 -17.77 -10.96
CA ILE A 70 -21.16 -17.48 -9.58
C ILE A 70 -22.25 -17.96 -8.65
N SER A 71 -22.01 -19.06 -7.92
CA SER A 71 -22.94 -19.50 -6.89
C SER A 71 -22.97 -18.49 -5.73
N THR A 72 -24.12 -18.40 -5.03
CA THR A 72 -24.28 -17.54 -3.85
C THR A 72 -23.27 -17.85 -2.75
N LEU A 73 -22.84 -19.12 -2.64
CA LEU A 73 -21.80 -19.54 -1.70
C LEU A 73 -20.42 -18.95 -2.04
N TYR A 74 -20.06 -18.92 -3.33
CA TYR A 74 -18.81 -18.30 -3.79
C TYR A 74 -18.84 -16.79 -3.58
N LEU A 75 -19.98 -16.14 -3.86
CA LEU A 75 -20.14 -14.71 -3.62
C LEU A 75 -19.98 -14.38 -2.12
N ALA A 76 -20.61 -15.15 -1.24
CA ALA A 76 -20.48 -14.99 0.20
C ALA A 76 -19.03 -15.20 0.67
N LYS A 77 -18.36 -16.26 0.20
CA LYS A 77 -16.93 -16.51 0.47
C LYS A 77 -16.08 -15.32 0.03
N TYR A 78 -16.32 -14.80 -1.17
CA TYR A 78 -15.54 -13.67 -1.71
C TYR A 78 -15.75 -12.39 -0.90
N ILE A 79 -16.99 -12.05 -0.54
CA ILE A 79 -17.31 -10.85 0.25
C ILE A 79 -16.68 -10.95 1.66
N ILE A 80 -16.92 -12.06 2.37
CA ILE A 80 -16.41 -12.26 3.73
C ILE A 80 -14.88 -12.35 3.71
N GLY A 81 -14.31 -13.08 2.76
CA GLY A 81 -12.87 -13.21 2.61
C GLY A 81 -12.19 -11.88 2.29
N THR A 82 -12.76 -11.08 1.39
CA THR A 82 -12.24 -9.75 1.06
C THR A 82 -12.31 -8.82 2.26
N ALA A 83 -13.42 -8.79 2.98
CA ALA A 83 -13.56 -7.98 4.19
C ALA A 83 -12.53 -8.39 5.27
N THR A 84 -12.36 -9.69 5.49
CA THR A 84 -11.36 -10.24 6.43
C THR A 84 -9.94 -9.87 6.00
N THR A 85 -9.62 -10.02 4.73
CA THR A 85 -8.31 -9.69 4.17
C THR A 85 -8.00 -8.21 4.31
N LEU A 86 -8.96 -7.34 4.02
CA LEU A 86 -8.82 -5.89 4.20
C LEU A 86 -8.58 -5.52 5.67
N LEU A 87 -9.33 -6.12 6.61
CA LEU A 87 -9.14 -5.89 8.03
C LEU A 87 -7.74 -6.32 8.49
N LEU A 88 -7.30 -7.50 8.10
CA LEU A 88 -5.96 -8.00 8.41
C LEU A 88 -4.87 -7.13 7.80
N PHE A 89 -5.06 -6.64 6.57
CA PHE A 89 -4.13 -5.74 5.92
C PHE A 89 -4.02 -4.39 6.64
N VAL A 90 -5.13 -3.83 7.12
CA VAL A 90 -5.14 -2.59 7.93
C VAL A 90 -4.38 -2.78 9.23
N ILE A 91 -4.62 -3.90 9.94
CA ILE A 91 -3.88 -4.25 11.18
C ILE A 91 -2.39 -4.46 10.89
N TRP A 92 -2.07 -5.20 9.83
CA TRP A 92 -0.71 -5.43 9.38
C TRP A 92 0.02 -4.11 9.09
N ARG A 93 -0.63 -3.20 8.36
CA ARG A 93 -0.08 -1.90 8.02
C ARG A 93 0.13 -1.02 9.25
N GLY A 94 -0.81 -1.00 10.20
CA GLY A 94 -0.67 -0.31 11.47
C GLY A 94 0.54 -0.81 12.27
N LYS A 95 0.73 -2.13 12.36
CA LYS A 95 1.89 -2.74 13.04
C LYS A 95 3.20 -2.42 12.33
N ALA A 96 3.24 -2.54 11.00
CA ALA A 96 4.40 -2.20 10.19
C ALA A 96 4.83 -0.75 10.44
N PHE A 97 3.86 0.14 10.48
CA PHE A 97 4.05 1.56 10.67
C PHE A 97 4.65 1.89 12.04
N LEU A 98 4.10 1.33 13.12
CA LEU A 98 4.61 1.52 14.48
C LEU A 98 6.03 0.96 14.67
N LEU A 99 6.31 -0.22 14.07
CA LEU A 99 7.66 -0.78 14.10
C LEU A 99 8.68 0.15 13.44
N LEU A 100 8.30 0.75 12.31
CA LEU A 100 9.15 1.69 11.60
C LEU A 100 9.31 3.01 12.35
N ALA A 101 8.24 3.55 12.95
CA ALA A 101 8.28 4.79 13.73
C ALA A 101 9.19 4.67 14.96
N ASN A 102 9.17 3.53 15.63
CA ASN A 102 10.03 3.27 16.78
C ASN A 102 11.51 3.15 16.39
N ASN A 103 11.80 2.56 15.21
CA ASN A 103 13.19 2.48 14.71
C ASN A 103 13.79 3.85 14.33
N GLY A 104 12.96 4.81 13.94
CA GLY A 104 13.43 6.17 13.58
C GLY A 104 13.78 7.06 14.77
N LYS A 105 13.34 6.71 15.99
CA LYS A 105 13.57 7.50 17.21
C LYS A 105 14.81 7.10 18.00
N THR A 106 15.39 5.95 17.71
CA THR A 106 16.54 5.41 18.47
C THR A 106 17.83 5.62 17.70
N THR A 107 18.59 6.64 18.06
CA THR A 107 20.06 6.74 17.80
C THR A 107 20.83 5.74 18.65
N ASP A 108 20.23 5.20 19.70
CA ASP A 108 20.79 4.14 20.52
C ASP A 108 20.29 2.76 20.08
N SER A 109 21.22 1.85 19.92
CA SER A 109 21.09 0.49 19.39
C SER A 109 20.25 -0.49 20.22
N SER A 110 19.32 -0.02 21.05
CA SER A 110 18.38 -0.87 21.77
C SER A 110 17.16 -1.19 20.88
N ILE A 111 17.04 -2.46 20.54
CA ILE A 111 15.92 -3.09 19.83
C ILE A 111 14.59 -2.59 20.39
N PRO A 112 13.65 -2.12 19.54
CA PRO A 112 12.36 -1.66 20.02
C PRO A 112 11.65 -2.76 20.80
N LYS A 113 11.36 -2.48 22.08
CA LYS A 113 10.52 -3.35 22.91
C LYS A 113 9.20 -3.63 22.20
N HIS A 114 8.68 -4.81 22.38
CA HIS A 114 7.42 -5.28 21.81
C HIS A 114 6.36 -4.17 21.68
N VAL A 115 5.92 -3.92 20.44
CA VAL A 115 4.78 -3.04 20.18
C VAL A 115 3.54 -3.69 20.77
N LYS A 116 2.88 -3.03 21.69
CA LYS A 116 1.67 -3.55 22.35
C LYS A 116 0.54 -3.69 21.32
N THR A 117 -0.28 -4.72 21.48
CA THR A 117 -1.42 -4.98 20.58
C THR A 117 -2.41 -3.80 20.55
N ASN A 118 -2.63 -3.15 21.68
CA ASN A 118 -3.52 -1.99 21.77
C ASN A 118 -3.02 -0.82 20.92
N ASP A 119 -1.71 -0.57 20.89
CA ASP A 119 -1.12 0.50 20.08
C ASP A 119 -1.28 0.20 18.58
N VAL A 120 -1.16 -1.09 18.20
CA VAL A 120 -1.38 -1.52 16.81
C VAL A 120 -2.83 -1.31 16.39
N LEU A 121 -3.77 -1.70 17.22
CA LEU A 121 -5.20 -1.54 16.92
C LEU A 121 -5.57 -0.06 16.84
N TYR A 122 -5.07 0.75 17.77
CA TYR A 122 -5.27 2.19 17.77
C TYR A 122 -4.72 2.85 16.49
N SER A 123 -3.49 2.54 16.10
CA SER A 123 -2.90 3.05 14.87
C SER A 123 -3.67 2.60 13.61
N ALA A 124 -4.13 1.35 13.59
CA ALA A 124 -4.95 0.81 12.51
C ALA A 124 -6.29 1.53 12.38
N LEU A 125 -6.98 1.77 13.50
CA LEU A 125 -8.24 2.51 13.55
C LEU A 125 -8.05 3.97 13.11
N ARG A 126 -7.00 4.63 13.54
CA ARG A 126 -6.68 5.99 13.10
C ARG A 126 -6.40 6.04 11.59
N MET A 127 -5.68 5.06 11.05
CA MET A 127 -5.49 4.97 9.60
C MET A 127 -6.82 4.84 8.86
N LEU A 128 -7.70 3.95 9.31
CA LEU A 128 -9.02 3.76 8.71
C LEU A 128 -9.84 5.06 8.78
N GLN A 129 -9.87 5.70 9.94
CA GLN A 129 -10.55 6.97 10.14
C GLN A 129 -10.00 8.06 9.21
N PHE A 130 -8.66 8.17 9.09
CA PHE A 130 -8.05 9.13 8.17
C PHE A 130 -8.45 8.85 6.73
N CYS A 131 -8.39 7.60 6.28
CA CYS A 131 -8.76 7.22 4.93
C CYS A 131 -10.23 7.52 4.62
N LEU A 132 -11.15 7.26 5.57
CA LEU A 132 -12.56 7.58 5.42
C LEU A 132 -12.80 9.09 5.31
N LEU A 133 -12.20 9.89 6.20
CA LEU A 133 -12.34 11.34 6.16
C LEU A 133 -11.71 11.95 4.90
N ALA A 134 -10.54 11.46 4.50
CA ALA A 134 -9.89 11.88 3.27
C ALA A 134 -10.71 11.51 2.03
N PHE A 135 -11.30 10.31 2.01
CA PHE A 135 -12.19 9.88 0.94
C PHE A 135 -13.44 10.77 0.85
N ILE A 136 -14.07 11.11 1.96
CA ILE A 136 -15.24 12.00 1.95
C ILE A 136 -14.88 13.38 1.40
N ILE A 137 -13.74 13.95 1.77
CA ILE A 137 -13.38 15.31 1.36
C ILE A 137 -12.80 15.34 -0.05
N PHE A 138 -11.81 14.51 -0.34
CA PHE A 138 -11.05 14.54 -1.60
C PHE A 138 -11.56 13.53 -2.62
N GLY A 139 -12.08 12.38 -2.18
CA GLY A 139 -12.59 11.33 -3.03
C GLY A 139 -13.90 11.72 -3.73
N ILE A 140 -14.77 12.49 -3.08
CA ILE A 140 -15.99 13.01 -3.71
C ILE A 140 -15.61 13.93 -4.87
N ILE A 141 -14.66 14.84 -4.68
CA ILE A 141 -14.18 15.74 -5.74
C ILE A 141 -13.56 14.93 -6.88
N ALA A 142 -12.73 13.92 -6.56
CA ALA A 142 -12.15 13.03 -7.54
C ALA A 142 -13.23 12.27 -8.34
N SER A 143 -14.26 11.76 -7.66
CA SER A 143 -15.38 11.05 -8.31
C SER A 143 -16.15 11.95 -9.26
N ILE A 144 -16.40 13.21 -8.90
CA ILE A 144 -17.03 14.19 -9.77
C ILE A 144 -16.15 14.46 -11.00
N LEU A 145 -14.84 14.67 -10.81
CA LEU A 145 -13.91 14.90 -11.91
C LEU A 145 -13.83 13.70 -12.85
N ILE A 146 -13.81 12.47 -12.33
CA ILE A 146 -13.83 11.23 -13.11
C ILE A 146 -15.13 11.15 -13.92
N TYR A 147 -16.28 11.37 -13.28
CA TYR A 147 -17.57 11.37 -13.96
C TYR A 147 -17.61 12.38 -15.11
N LEU A 148 -17.18 13.61 -14.88
CA LEU A 148 -17.09 14.66 -15.91
C LEU A 148 -16.12 14.27 -17.04
N SER A 149 -15.01 13.61 -16.71
CA SER A 149 -14.02 13.16 -17.70
C SER A 149 -14.60 12.07 -18.63
N VAL A 150 -15.44 11.19 -18.08
CA VAL A 150 -16.09 10.14 -18.87
C VAL A 150 -17.23 10.69 -19.73
N THR A 151 -18.01 11.64 -19.20
CA THR A 151 -19.26 12.10 -19.84
C THR A 151 -19.07 13.28 -20.78
N LEU A 152 -18.16 14.21 -20.47
CA LEU A 152 -18.05 15.46 -21.22
C LEU A 152 -16.87 15.50 -22.19
N ASN A 153 -15.64 15.27 -21.71
CA ASN A 153 -14.48 15.42 -22.56
C ASN A 153 -13.25 14.66 -22.04
N ALA A 154 -12.57 13.95 -22.94
CA ALA A 154 -11.33 13.22 -22.65
C ALA A 154 -10.21 14.10 -22.07
N TRP A 155 -10.14 15.40 -22.39
CA TRP A 155 -9.14 16.31 -21.84
C TRP A 155 -9.27 16.51 -20.32
N LEU A 156 -10.45 16.31 -19.75
CA LEU A 156 -10.67 16.39 -18.30
C LEU A 156 -9.91 15.28 -17.54
N TRP A 157 -9.49 14.21 -18.20
CA TRP A 157 -8.61 13.20 -17.58
C TRP A 157 -7.27 13.79 -17.16
N ILE A 158 -6.74 14.78 -17.89
CA ILE A 158 -5.50 15.48 -17.51
C ILE A 158 -5.72 16.25 -16.21
N ALA A 159 -6.83 16.98 -16.10
CA ALA A 159 -7.17 17.71 -14.87
C ALA A 159 -7.40 16.76 -13.69
N THR A 160 -8.08 15.65 -13.91
CA THR A 160 -8.31 14.61 -12.91
C THR A 160 -7.00 13.99 -12.43
N ALA A 161 -6.11 13.64 -13.37
CA ALA A 161 -4.79 13.11 -13.03
C ALA A 161 -3.95 14.13 -12.26
N ALA A 162 -3.92 15.39 -12.70
CA ALA A 162 -3.23 16.47 -12.00
C ALA A 162 -3.76 16.68 -10.58
N TYR A 163 -5.08 16.67 -10.39
CA TYR A 163 -5.70 16.76 -9.07
C TYR A 163 -5.28 15.60 -8.16
N LEU A 164 -5.40 14.35 -8.65
CA LEU A 164 -5.04 13.16 -7.88
C LEU A 164 -3.56 13.17 -7.48
N LEU A 165 -2.68 13.55 -8.39
CA LEU A 165 -1.26 13.67 -8.12
C LEU A 165 -0.96 14.77 -7.10
N PHE A 166 -1.59 15.93 -7.25
CA PHE A 166 -1.37 17.07 -6.35
C PHE A 166 -1.83 16.78 -4.92
N VAL A 167 -2.97 16.10 -4.77
CA VAL A 167 -3.56 15.79 -3.46
C VAL A 167 -2.92 14.56 -2.81
N SER A 168 -2.50 13.56 -3.57
CA SER A 168 -1.94 12.31 -3.04
C SER A 168 -0.70 12.52 -2.16
N VAL A 169 0.19 13.43 -2.56
CA VAL A 169 1.46 13.68 -1.85
C VAL A 169 1.23 14.24 -0.44
N PRO A 170 0.50 15.36 -0.26
CA PRO A 170 0.21 15.88 1.08
C PRO A 170 -0.64 14.92 1.92
N LEU A 171 -1.60 14.20 1.31
CA LEU A 171 -2.42 13.22 2.03
C LEU A 171 -1.58 12.07 2.58
N TYR A 172 -0.56 11.64 1.84
CA TYR A 172 0.32 10.58 2.32
C TYR A 172 1.09 11.00 3.59
N ILE A 173 1.64 12.23 3.62
CA ILE A 173 2.32 12.79 4.80
C ILE A 173 1.34 13.05 5.94
N SER A 174 0.16 13.57 5.64
CA SER A 174 -0.89 13.82 6.63
C SER A 174 -1.36 12.53 7.30
N CYS A 175 -1.49 11.45 6.54
CA CYS A 175 -1.85 10.13 7.07
C CYS A 175 -0.78 9.64 8.05
N TYR A 176 0.48 9.82 7.67
CA TYR A 176 1.62 9.47 8.51
C TYR A 176 1.58 10.24 9.84
N GLU A 177 1.43 11.55 9.79
CA GLU A 177 1.35 12.41 10.97
C GLU A 177 0.14 12.04 11.85
N TYR A 178 -1.04 11.83 11.24
CA TYR A 178 -2.25 11.46 11.96
C TYR A 178 -2.14 10.12 12.70
N MET A 179 -1.43 9.15 12.14
CA MET A 179 -1.22 7.84 12.75
C MET A 179 -0.24 7.86 13.93
N LEU A 180 0.76 8.73 13.89
CA LEU A 180 1.84 8.78 14.88
C LEU A 180 1.59 9.75 16.03
N THR A 181 0.69 10.70 15.85
CA THR A 181 0.40 11.76 16.83
C THR A 181 -1.07 11.71 17.20
N ASP A 182 -1.39 12.28 18.38
CA ASP A 182 -2.79 12.44 18.81
C ASP A 182 -3.47 13.68 18.19
N ASN A 183 -2.86 14.24 17.14
CA ASN A 183 -3.37 15.40 16.44
C ASN A 183 -4.72 15.14 15.76
N ASN A 184 -5.55 16.17 15.69
CA ASN A 184 -6.80 16.15 14.95
C ASN A 184 -6.54 16.07 13.43
N PHE A 185 -7.52 15.55 12.68
CA PHE A 185 -7.46 15.43 11.21
C PHE A 185 -7.08 16.74 10.51
N ARG A 186 -7.69 17.88 10.91
CA ARG A 186 -7.38 19.20 10.33
C ARG A 186 -5.93 19.60 10.56
N HIS A 187 -5.39 19.32 11.74
CA HIS A 187 -4.01 19.65 12.09
C HIS A 187 -3.02 18.79 11.28
N ALA A 188 -3.28 17.50 11.18
CA ALA A 188 -2.49 16.58 10.35
C ALA A 188 -2.50 17.00 8.87
N LEU A 189 -3.65 17.38 8.32
CA LEU A 189 -3.74 17.92 6.97
C LEU A 189 -2.91 19.20 6.80
N LYS A 190 -3.03 20.15 7.74
CA LYS A 190 -2.25 21.39 7.70
C LYS A 190 -0.75 21.11 7.68
N ILE A 191 -0.25 20.21 8.53
CA ILE A 191 1.15 19.80 8.55
C ILE A 191 1.56 19.19 7.21
N GLY A 192 0.78 18.24 6.68
CA GLY A 192 1.08 17.58 5.41
C GLY A 192 1.15 18.55 4.23
N PHE A 193 0.18 19.46 4.12
CA PHE A 193 0.18 20.46 3.05
C PHE A 193 1.30 21.50 3.22
N GLN A 194 1.62 21.91 4.45
CA GLN A 194 2.74 22.83 4.71
C GLN A 194 4.10 22.20 4.42
N ALA A 195 4.31 20.96 4.85
CA ALA A 195 5.55 20.23 4.62
C ALA A 195 5.85 20.02 3.12
N VAL A 196 4.79 19.90 2.31
CA VAL A 196 4.91 19.66 0.87
C VAL A 196 5.08 20.96 0.07
N LYS A 197 4.57 22.08 0.58
CA LYS A 197 4.48 23.35 -0.17
C LYS A 197 5.80 23.78 -0.82
N GLU A 198 6.92 23.65 -0.11
CA GLU A 198 8.24 24.10 -0.57
C GLU A 198 9.02 23.02 -1.33
N GLN A 199 8.68 21.74 -1.14
CA GLN A 199 9.44 20.59 -1.66
C GLN A 199 8.60 19.60 -2.45
N TRP A 200 7.40 20.01 -2.92
CA TRP A 200 6.44 19.12 -3.57
C TRP A 200 7.09 18.25 -4.67
N GLY A 201 7.82 18.84 -5.58
CA GLY A 201 8.44 18.10 -6.68
C GLY A 201 9.47 17.04 -6.23
N ARG A 202 10.26 17.37 -5.19
CA ARG A 202 11.24 16.42 -4.66
C ARG A 202 10.55 15.24 -3.94
N ILE A 203 9.52 15.53 -3.14
CA ILE A 203 8.75 14.51 -2.42
C ILE A 203 8.00 13.64 -3.42
N PHE A 204 7.33 14.27 -4.39
CA PHE A 204 6.62 13.57 -5.46
C PHE A 204 7.54 12.62 -6.24
N LEU A 205 8.70 13.08 -6.68
CA LEU A 205 9.64 12.24 -7.42
C LEU A 205 10.10 11.03 -6.60
N ARG A 206 10.37 11.21 -5.31
CA ARG A 206 10.74 10.12 -4.41
C ARG A 206 9.61 9.10 -4.24
N LEU A 207 8.38 9.58 -4.01
CA LEU A 207 7.19 8.71 -3.94
C LEU A 207 6.98 7.97 -5.25
N LEU A 208 7.13 8.64 -6.37
CA LEU A 208 6.99 8.04 -7.70
C LEU A 208 7.99 6.92 -7.92
N ILE A 209 9.27 7.15 -7.65
CA ILE A 209 10.32 6.13 -7.82
C ILE A 209 10.05 4.92 -6.92
N VAL A 210 9.79 5.14 -5.62
CA VAL A 210 9.55 4.04 -4.68
C VAL A 210 8.31 3.25 -5.07
N ASN A 211 7.21 3.93 -5.40
CA ASN A 211 5.97 3.26 -5.79
C ASN A 211 6.13 2.52 -7.13
N THR A 212 6.81 3.10 -8.12
CA THR A 212 7.05 2.43 -9.41
C THR A 212 7.86 1.15 -9.25
N VAL A 213 8.99 1.23 -8.53
CA VAL A 213 9.82 0.04 -8.26
C VAL A 213 9.03 -1.02 -7.49
N SER A 214 8.27 -0.60 -6.48
CA SER A 214 7.45 -1.53 -5.69
C SER A 214 6.36 -2.18 -6.53
N THR A 215 5.68 -1.42 -7.38
CA THR A 215 4.64 -1.95 -8.28
C THR A 215 5.23 -2.96 -9.25
N LEU A 216 6.39 -2.68 -9.83
CA LEU A 216 7.08 -3.62 -10.73
C LEU A 216 7.43 -4.93 -10.00
N LEU A 217 7.97 -4.85 -8.79
CA LEU A 217 8.26 -6.04 -7.98
C LEU A 217 6.99 -6.84 -7.65
N ILE A 218 5.90 -6.16 -7.26
CA ILE A 218 4.62 -6.80 -6.97
C ILE A 218 4.08 -7.51 -8.21
N LEU A 219 4.14 -6.88 -9.38
CA LEU A 219 3.74 -7.50 -10.64
C LEU A 219 4.55 -8.76 -10.93
N ILE A 220 5.89 -8.70 -10.78
CA ILE A 220 6.77 -9.87 -10.98
C ILE A 220 6.38 -11.01 -10.00
N PHE A 221 6.15 -10.70 -8.74
CA PHE A 221 5.77 -11.71 -7.75
C PHE A 221 4.36 -12.27 -7.97
N ALA A 222 3.45 -11.50 -8.58
CA ALA A 222 2.10 -11.95 -8.90
C ALA A 222 2.03 -12.86 -10.15
N LEU A 223 3.01 -12.79 -11.06
CA LEU A 223 3.00 -13.54 -12.30
C LEU A 223 2.79 -15.06 -12.13
N PRO A 224 3.48 -15.77 -11.20
CA PRO A 224 3.30 -17.21 -11.06
C PRO A 224 1.85 -17.57 -10.63
N ALA A 225 1.27 -16.81 -9.72
CA ALA A 225 -0.11 -17.04 -9.30
C ALA A 225 -1.10 -16.73 -10.45
N ALA A 226 -0.91 -15.62 -11.15
CA ALA A 226 -1.75 -15.23 -12.28
C ALA A 226 -1.70 -16.27 -13.41
N SER A 227 -0.51 -16.78 -13.75
CA SER A 227 -0.36 -17.77 -14.82
C SER A 227 -1.03 -19.11 -14.48
N LEU A 228 -0.97 -19.54 -13.19
CA LEU A 228 -1.66 -20.75 -12.73
C LEU A 228 -3.18 -20.56 -12.76
N ILE A 229 -3.69 -19.45 -12.29
CA ILE A 229 -5.12 -19.12 -12.33
C ILE A 229 -5.64 -19.14 -13.77
N MET A 230 -4.92 -18.50 -14.71
CA MET A 230 -5.29 -18.50 -16.12
C MET A 230 -5.27 -19.90 -16.72
N SER A 231 -4.24 -20.71 -16.44
CA SER A 231 -4.13 -22.09 -16.91
C SER A 231 -5.29 -22.96 -16.42
N ILE A 232 -5.70 -22.81 -15.16
CA ILE A 232 -6.86 -23.53 -14.62
C ILE A 232 -8.14 -23.07 -15.30
N TYR A 233 -8.30 -21.77 -15.53
CA TYR A 233 -9.45 -21.20 -16.25
C TYR A 233 -9.54 -21.72 -17.67
N ASP A 234 -8.45 -21.69 -18.43
CA ASP A 234 -8.40 -22.13 -19.81
C ASP A 234 -8.71 -23.64 -19.91
N ASN A 235 -8.19 -24.44 -18.97
CA ASN A 235 -8.45 -25.87 -18.94
C ASN A 235 -9.93 -26.15 -18.56
N ALA A 236 -10.50 -25.43 -17.58
CA ALA A 236 -11.91 -25.56 -17.21
C ALA A 236 -12.83 -25.24 -18.42
N THR A 237 -12.47 -24.22 -19.20
CA THR A 237 -13.17 -23.87 -20.43
C THR A 237 -13.05 -24.97 -21.48
N ALA A 238 -11.84 -25.52 -21.68
CA ALA A 238 -11.60 -26.62 -22.61
C ALA A 238 -12.37 -27.89 -22.22
N VAL A 239 -12.41 -28.26 -20.95
CA VAL A 239 -13.21 -29.39 -20.42
C VAL A 239 -14.69 -29.20 -20.77
N THR A 240 -15.20 -28.00 -20.56
CA THR A 240 -16.62 -27.71 -20.79
C THR A 240 -16.98 -27.71 -22.28
N MET A 241 -16.09 -27.21 -23.14
CA MET A 241 -16.36 -27.07 -24.57
C MET A 241 -16.01 -28.32 -25.41
N SER A 242 -14.96 -29.04 -25.06
CA SER A 242 -14.43 -30.12 -25.89
C SER A 242 -14.35 -31.48 -25.19
N GLY A 243 -14.79 -31.58 -23.92
CA GLY A 243 -14.68 -32.82 -23.16
C GLY A 243 -13.23 -33.19 -22.79
N ALA A 244 -12.31 -32.21 -22.79
CA ALA A 244 -10.91 -32.43 -22.41
C ALA A 244 -10.80 -33.01 -20.97
N SER A 245 -9.65 -33.53 -20.60
CA SER A 245 -9.44 -34.08 -19.26
C SER A 245 -9.46 -32.98 -18.20
N ALA A 246 -10.08 -33.27 -17.05
CA ALA A 246 -10.13 -32.33 -15.93
C ALA A 246 -8.74 -31.94 -15.42
N THR A 247 -8.60 -30.72 -14.92
CA THR A 247 -7.35 -30.21 -14.32
C THR A 247 -6.89 -31.14 -13.20
N PRO A 248 -5.64 -31.64 -13.22
CA PRO A 248 -5.10 -32.47 -12.15
C PRO A 248 -5.13 -31.76 -10.79
N SER A 249 -5.49 -32.49 -9.73
CA SER A 249 -5.65 -31.91 -8.37
C SER A 249 -4.41 -31.21 -7.82
N PHE A 250 -3.20 -31.64 -8.23
CA PHE A 250 -1.96 -31.02 -7.77
C PHE A 250 -1.79 -29.57 -8.28
N ILE A 251 -2.39 -29.21 -9.43
CA ILE A 251 -2.33 -27.84 -9.98
C ILE A 251 -3.08 -26.86 -9.06
N TYR A 252 -4.19 -27.27 -8.46
CA TYR A 252 -4.88 -26.46 -7.45
C TYR A 252 -4.04 -26.25 -6.20
N ILE A 253 -3.27 -27.26 -5.78
CA ILE A 253 -2.33 -27.10 -4.65
C ILE A 253 -1.24 -26.09 -5.00
N LEU A 254 -0.70 -26.15 -6.22
CA LEU A 254 0.29 -25.18 -6.69
C LEU A 254 -0.28 -23.77 -6.80
N GLU A 255 -1.55 -23.61 -7.22
CA GLU A 255 -2.25 -22.33 -7.25
C GLU A 255 -2.30 -21.70 -5.86
N TYR A 256 -2.80 -22.44 -4.86
CA TYR A 256 -2.86 -21.96 -3.48
C TYR A 256 -1.47 -21.58 -2.95
N ALA A 257 -0.46 -22.41 -3.19
CA ALA A 257 0.91 -22.14 -2.77
C ALA A 257 1.47 -20.88 -3.47
N ALA A 258 1.23 -20.72 -4.76
CA ALA A 258 1.66 -19.55 -5.52
C ALA A 258 0.99 -18.27 -5.04
N ILE A 259 -0.32 -18.29 -4.77
CA ILE A 259 -1.06 -17.15 -4.21
C ILE A 259 -0.50 -16.78 -2.83
N PHE A 260 -0.25 -17.75 -1.96
CA PHE A 260 0.32 -17.51 -0.64
C PHE A 260 1.70 -16.85 -0.72
N ILE A 261 2.61 -17.42 -1.51
CA ILE A 261 3.98 -16.90 -1.68
C ILE A 261 3.96 -15.49 -2.31
N SER A 262 3.19 -15.30 -3.37
CA SER A 262 3.04 -14.00 -4.04
C SER A 262 2.49 -12.93 -3.08
N SER A 263 1.50 -13.28 -2.28
CA SER A 263 0.91 -12.37 -1.29
C SER A 263 1.90 -12.02 -0.18
N ALA A 264 2.65 -12.99 0.33
CA ALA A 264 3.68 -12.74 1.34
C ALA A 264 4.80 -11.83 0.81
N LEU A 265 5.29 -12.08 -0.42
CA LEU A 265 6.31 -11.25 -1.06
C LEU A 265 5.79 -9.83 -1.36
N THR A 266 4.54 -9.69 -1.76
CA THR A 266 3.87 -8.40 -1.93
C THR A 266 3.84 -7.60 -0.63
N LEU A 267 3.42 -8.21 0.48
CA LEU A 267 3.42 -7.56 1.79
C LEU A 267 4.82 -7.14 2.23
N LEU A 268 5.83 -7.97 2.00
CA LEU A 268 7.23 -7.63 2.30
C LEU A 268 7.74 -6.48 1.43
N THR A 269 7.34 -6.42 0.17
CA THR A 269 7.67 -5.31 -0.74
C THR A 269 7.02 -4.01 -0.27
N VAL A 270 5.75 -4.05 0.13
CA VAL A 270 5.05 -2.89 0.71
C VAL A 270 5.74 -2.44 2.00
N PHE A 271 6.17 -3.36 2.86
CA PHE A 271 6.91 -3.04 4.07
C PHE A 271 8.25 -2.34 3.77
N ALA A 272 9.02 -2.86 2.81
CA ALA A 272 10.28 -2.24 2.39
C ALA A 272 10.06 -0.82 1.83
N SER A 273 9.02 -0.63 1.04
CA SER A 273 8.64 0.69 0.50
C SER A 273 8.28 1.68 1.61
N MET A 274 7.48 1.26 2.58
CA MET A 274 7.13 2.06 3.74
C MET A 274 8.38 2.46 4.54
N SER A 275 9.34 1.54 4.71
CA SER A 275 10.60 1.81 5.41
C SER A 275 11.44 2.89 4.73
N ILE A 276 11.55 2.83 3.40
CA ILE A 276 12.27 3.82 2.61
C ILE A 276 11.59 5.19 2.71
N LEU A 277 10.27 5.23 2.57
CA LEU A 277 9.50 6.47 2.64
C LEU A 277 9.54 7.11 4.01
N GLN A 278 9.57 6.32 5.09
CA GLN A 278 9.65 6.84 6.45
C GLN A 278 10.94 7.63 6.70
N ILE A 279 12.08 7.15 6.19
CA ILE A 279 13.34 7.88 6.33
C ILE A 279 13.22 9.25 5.67
N PHE A 280 12.56 9.33 4.50
CA PHE A 280 12.31 10.60 3.84
C PHE A 280 11.42 11.54 4.66
N PHE A 281 10.38 11.00 5.31
CA PHE A 281 9.48 11.83 6.12
C PHE A 281 10.14 12.35 7.39
N ASN A 282 10.99 11.56 8.01
CA ASN A 282 11.77 12.03 9.16
C ASN A 282 12.69 13.20 8.78
N ASP A 283 13.28 13.16 7.58
CA ASP A 283 14.11 14.25 7.07
C ASP A 283 13.27 15.51 6.77
N VAL A 284 12.09 15.35 6.17
CA VAL A 284 11.15 16.45 5.89
C VAL A 284 10.63 17.09 7.17
N ASN A 285 10.30 16.28 8.19
CA ASN A 285 9.84 16.79 9.49
C ASN A 285 10.92 17.56 10.24
N LYS A 286 12.17 17.10 10.23
CA LYS A 286 13.30 17.85 10.80
C LYS A 286 13.47 19.20 10.12
N TYR A 287 13.35 19.25 8.81
CA TYR A 287 13.42 20.49 8.05
C TYR A 287 12.28 21.46 8.38
N SER A 288 11.04 20.97 8.47
CA SER A 288 9.88 21.78 8.86
C SER A 288 9.99 22.34 10.27
N GLN A 289 10.51 21.56 11.22
CA GLN A 289 10.76 22.02 12.59
C GLN A 289 11.85 23.08 12.63
N HIS A 290 12.90 22.96 11.84
CA HIS A 290 13.97 23.94 11.75
C HIS A 290 13.48 25.28 11.17
N LEU A 291 12.64 25.24 10.14
CA LEU A 291 12.03 26.43 9.58
C LEU A 291 11.08 27.15 10.54
N SER A 292 10.32 26.39 11.33
CA SER A 292 9.44 26.97 12.36
C SER A 292 10.22 27.62 13.49
N ALA A 293 11.35 27.05 13.91
CA ALA A 293 12.23 27.62 14.92
C ALA A 293 12.86 28.95 14.45
N ILE A 294 13.35 29.00 13.21
CA ILE A 294 13.90 30.24 12.62
C ILE A 294 12.85 31.35 12.48
N LYS A 295 11.60 30.99 12.19
CA LYS A 295 10.51 31.98 12.13
C LYS A 295 10.12 32.54 13.48
N THR A 296 10.26 31.78 14.55
CA THR A 296 10.01 32.24 15.94
C THR A 296 11.15 33.08 16.51
N GLU A 297 12.38 32.90 16.04
CA GLU A 297 13.51 33.73 16.48
C GLU A 297 13.58 35.10 15.78
N ASN A 298 12.85 35.27 14.67
CA ASN A 298 12.83 36.53 13.88
C ASN A 298 11.56 37.39 14.12
N ILE A 299 10.75 37.05 15.13
CA ILE A 299 9.60 37.83 15.62
C ILE A 299 9.93 38.36 17.03
#